data_13d5d97c7d039f9f963d5ee64883828b
#
_entry.id   13d5d97c7d039f9f963d5ee64883828b
#
_cell.length_a   1.000
_cell.length_b   1.000
_cell.length_c   1.000
_cell.angle_alpha   90.00
_cell.angle_beta   90.00
_cell.angle_gamma   90.00
#
_symmetry.space_group_name_H-M   'P 1'
#
loop_
_entity.id
_entity.type
_entity.pdbx_description
1 polymer ?
#
loop_
_entity_poly.entity_id
_entity_poly.type
_entity_poly.pdbx_seq_one_letter_code
_entity_poly.pdbx_strand_id
1 'polypeptide(L)'
;MQTLTYPKDNPLRPFYVHDRPDGTKLHAFSTTILHGVRAALALRDTDDPAKARAARNPDNAPHLTFTDFWGYGYTTVRASPDELETEFVCIPPPVERSGREDGGPLRYRVVHRVARWAKGERPQMRPVTVEGDPGLSSI
;
A
#
# COMPACT_ATOMS: atom_id res chain seq x y z
N MET A 1 -8.97 -5.25 -25.04
CA MET A 1 -8.10 -4.77 -23.95
C MET A 1 -7.26 -3.63 -24.51
N GLN A 2 -7.57 -2.38 -24.16
CA GLN A 2 -6.76 -1.25 -24.59
C GLN A 2 -5.46 -1.28 -23.80
N THR A 3 -4.36 -1.52 -24.50
CA THR A 3 -3.01 -1.31 -23.96
C THR A 3 -2.81 0.20 -23.83
N LEU A 4 -2.88 0.71 -22.62
CA LEU A 4 -2.46 2.09 -22.34
C LEU A 4 -0.95 2.18 -22.58
N THR A 5 -0.58 2.64 -23.77
CA THR A 5 0.82 2.93 -24.08
C THR A 5 1.14 4.33 -23.60
N TYR A 6 1.90 4.42 -22.52
CA TYR A 6 2.42 5.69 -22.06
C TYR A 6 3.67 6.04 -22.88
N PRO A 7 3.72 7.20 -23.58
CA PRO A 7 4.92 7.70 -24.24
C PRO A 7 6.11 7.78 -23.26
N LYS A 8 7.34 7.70 -23.80
CA LYS A 8 8.54 7.72 -22.96
C LYS A 8 8.71 8.99 -22.11
N ASP A 9 8.21 10.10 -22.60
CA ASP A 9 8.24 11.42 -21.99
C ASP A 9 7.07 11.69 -21.02
N ASN A 10 6.10 10.77 -20.91
CA ASN A 10 4.99 10.93 -19.99
C ASN A 10 5.48 10.74 -18.55
N PRO A 11 5.29 11.73 -17.64
CA PRO A 11 5.75 11.66 -16.26
C PRO A 11 5.10 10.54 -15.45
N LEU A 12 3.95 10.03 -15.88
CA LEU A 12 3.27 8.90 -15.21
C LEU A 12 3.76 7.54 -15.69
N ARG A 13 4.53 7.49 -16.79
CA ARG A 13 5.00 6.24 -17.36
C ARG A 13 5.74 5.33 -16.38
N PRO A 14 6.65 5.83 -15.51
CA PRO A 14 7.36 4.98 -14.55
C PRO A 14 6.44 4.24 -13.56
N PHE A 15 5.22 4.74 -13.34
CA PHE A 15 4.24 4.10 -12.46
C PHE A 15 3.47 2.95 -13.13
N TYR A 16 3.44 2.93 -14.47
CA TYR A 16 2.63 1.98 -15.23
C TYR A 16 3.41 1.04 -16.11
N VAL A 17 4.61 1.45 -16.54
CA VAL A 17 5.47 0.66 -17.44
C VAL A 17 6.88 0.64 -16.89
N HIS A 18 7.38 -0.55 -16.65
CA HIS A 18 8.75 -0.79 -16.26
C HIS A 18 9.53 -1.38 -17.43
N ASP A 19 10.55 -0.66 -17.90
CA ASP A 19 11.45 -1.14 -18.96
C ASP A 19 12.55 -2.00 -18.31
N ARG A 20 12.71 -3.23 -18.78
CA ARG A 20 13.79 -4.11 -18.34
C ARG A 20 15.06 -3.94 -19.17
N PRO A 21 16.23 -4.32 -18.62
CA PRO A 21 17.51 -4.28 -19.36
C PRO A 21 17.51 -5.14 -20.64
N ASP A 22 16.72 -6.20 -20.68
CA ASP A 22 16.55 -7.09 -21.84
C ASP A 22 15.64 -6.51 -22.93
N GLY A 23 15.16 -5.27 -22.77
CA GLY A 23 14.25 -4.60 -23.70
C GLY A 23 12.78 -4.99 -23.54
N THR A 24 12.44 -5.91 -22.65
CA THR A 24 11.05 -6.25 -22.37
C THR A 24 10.39 -5.17 -21.51
N LYS A 25 9.05 -5.11 -21.55
CA LYS A 25 8.25 -4.16 -20.78
C LYS A 25 7.32 -4.90 -19.85
N LEU A 26 7.30 -4.49 -18.60
CA LEU A 26 6.31 -4.93 -17.63
C LEU A 26 5.25 -3.85 -17.43
N HIS A 27 3.99 -4.27 -17.49
CA HIS A 27 2.88 -3.41 -17.10
C HIS A 27 2.57 -3.61 -15.61
N ALA A 28 2.57 -2.53 -14.84
CA ALA A 28 2.35 -2.58 -13.40
C ALA A 28 1.06 -3.33 -13.04
N PHE A 29 -0.03 -3.12 -13.79
CA PHE A 29 -1.29 -3.82 -13.56
C PHE A 29 -1.18 -5.34 -13.75
N SER A 30 -0.55 -5.79 -14.85
CA SER A 30 -0.35 -7.24 -15.10
C SER A 30 0.55 -7.85 -14.04
N THR A 31 1.58 -7.12 -13.62
CA THR A 31 2.50 -7.54 -12.58
C THR A 31 1.79 -7.63 -11.23
N THR A 32 0.95 -6.65 -10.89
CA THR A 32 0.15 -6.65 -9.65
C THR A 32 -0.79 -7.86 -9.61
N ILE A 33 -1.49 -8.15 -10.71
CA ILE A 33 -2.36 -9.33 -10.79
C ILE A 33 -1.54 -10.62 -10.59
N LEU A 34 -0.42 -10.75 -11.28
CA LEU A 34 0.45 -11.94 -11.18
C LEU A 34 0.92 -12.16 -9.75
N HIS A 35 1.34 -11.10 -9.05
CA HIS A 35 1.76 -11.19 -7.65
C HIS A 35 0.59 -11.46 -6.72
N GLY A 36 -0.58 -10.89 -6.97
CA GLY A 36 -1.80 -11.23 -6.25
C GLY A 36 -2.17 -12.72 -6.36
N VAL A 37 -2.06 -13.29 -7.55
CA VAL A 37 -2.26 -14.74 -7.77
C VAL A 37 -1.23 -15.56 -6.99
N ARG A 38 0.05 -15.20 -7.05
CA ARG A 38 1.12 -15.89 -6.31
C ARG A 38 0.90 -15.82 -4.80
N ALA A 39 0.51 -14.65 -4.28
CA ALA A 39 0.18 -14.49 -2.86
C ALA A 39 -1.04 -15.34 -2.45
N ALA A 40 -2.09 -15.37 -3.27
CA ALA A 40 -3.26 -16.18 -3.02
C ALA A 40 -2.94 -17.69 -3.03
N LEU A 41 -2.09 -18.14 -3.96
CA LEU A 41 -1.63 -19.53 -4.01
C LEU A 41 -0.78 -19.87 -2.77
N ALA A 42 0.13 -18.99 -2.38
CA ALA A 42 0.97 -19.18 -1.19
C ALA A 42 0.10 -19.28 0.09
N LEU A 43 -0.93 -18.44 0.22
CA LEU A 43 -1.88 -18.53 1.34
C LEU A 43 -2.65 -19.85 1.33
N ARG A 44 -3.23 -20.21 0.18
CA ARG A 44 -4.00 -21.46 0.05
C ARG A 44 -3.17 -22.70 0.41
N ASP A 45 -1.93 -22.74 -0.05
CA ASP A 45 -1.08 -23.93 0.07
C ASP A 45 -0.40 -24.04 1.46
N THR A 46 -0.32 -22.93 2.21
CA THR A 46 0.42 -22.90 3.48
C THR A 46 -0.38 -22.40 4.68
N ASP A 47 -1.53 -21.78 4.46
CA ASP A 47 -2.33 -21.08 5.47
C ASP A 47 -1.50 -20.06 6.29
N ASP A 48 -0.44 -19.51 5.67
CA ASP A 48 0.51 -18.60 6.32
C ASP A 48 0.45 -17.21 5.66
N PRO A 49 -0.14 -16.19 6.33
CA PRO A 49 -0.21 -14.84 5.82
C PRO A 49 1.16 -14.18 5.56
N ALA A 50 2.21 -14.59 6.30
CA ALA A 50 3.55 -14.04 6.10
C ALA A 50 4.14 -14.50 4.77
N LYS A 51 3.92 -15.75 4.38
CA LYS A 51 4.34 -16.27 3.06
C LYS A 51 3.56 -15.61 1.92
N ALA A 52 2.27 -15.37 2.10
CA ALA A 52 1.47 -14.63 1.13
C ALA A 52 2.00 -13.20 0.94
N ARG A 53 2.30 -12.50 2.02
CA ARG A 53 2.91 -11.14 1.97
C ARG A 53 4.29 -11.15 1.31
N ALA A 54 5.11 -12.15 1.56
CA ALA A 54 6.42 -12.28 0.94
C ALA A 54 6.38 -12.49 -0.57
N ALA A 55 5.25 -12.95 -1.12
CA ALA A 55 5.07 -13.13 -2.57
C ALA A 55 4.89 -11.81 -3.34
N ARG A 56 4.82 -10.65 -2.64
CA ARG A 56 4.74 -9.33 -3.29
C ARG A 56 5.98 -9.07 -4.15
N ASN A 57 5.79 -8.30 -5.22
CA ASN A 57 6.90 -7.86 -6.07
C ASN A 57 7.55 -6.59 -5.51
N PRO A 58 8.82 -6.65 -5.08
CA PRO A 58 9.53 -5.45 -4.61
C PRO A 58 9.75 -4.41 -5.71
N ASP A 59 9.73 -4.81 -6.99
CA ASP A 59 9.92 -3.91 -8.13
C ASP A 59 8.63 -3.18 -8.52
N ASN A 60 7.49 -3.64 -8.04
CA ASN A 60 6.20 -3.04 -8.33
C ASN A 60 5.83 -2.06 -7.21
N ALA A 61 5.82 -0.77 -7.53
CA ALA A 61 5.55 0.31 -6.59
C ALA A 61 6.37 0.20 -5.28
N PRO A 62 7.72 0.25 -5.35
CA PRO A 62 8.60 0.08 -4.19
C PRO A 62 8.41 1.16 -3.11
N HIS A 63 7.75 2.27 -3.47
CA HIS A 63 7.39 3.36 -2.56
C HIS A 63 6.07 3.13 -1.82
N LEU A 64 5.32 2.09 -2.19
CA LEU A 64 4.04 1.77 -1.56
C LEU A 64 4.28 1.07 -0.22
N THR A 65 3.92 1.72 0.86
CA THR A 65 4.17 1.25 2.23
C THR A 65 2.92 0.73 2.93
N PHE A 66 1.76 1.00 2.36
CA PHE A 66 0.49 0.49 2.88
C PHE A 66 -0.53 0.32 1.75
N THR A 67 -1.22 -0.81 1.74
CA THR A 67 -2.34 -1.08 0.83
C THR A 67 -3.32 -2.04 1.49
N ASP A 68 -4.59 -1.63 1.55
CA ASP A 68 -5.71 -2.49 1.90
C ASP A 68 -6.84 -2.27 0.90
N PHE A 69 -7.27 -3.34 0.20
CA PHE A 69 -8.36 -3.28 -0.77
C PHE A 69 -9.73 -3.64 -0.17
N TRP A 70 -9.78 -4.15 1.05
CA TRP A 70 -10.99 -4.65 1.70
C TRP A 70 -11.32 -3.92 3.00
N GLY A 71 -10.43 -3.03 3.42
CA GLY A 71 -10.61 -2.24 4.62
C GLY A 71 -11.70 -1.19 4.45
N TYR A 72 -12.44 -0.98 5.52
CA TYR A 72 -13.29 0.17 5.71
C TYR A 72 -12.64 1.05 6.76
N GLY A 73 -12.92 2.34 6.74
CA GLY A 73 -12.34 3.23 7.73
C GLY A 73 -12.16 4.64 7.21
N TYR A 74 -11.21 5.32 7.81
CA TYR A 74 -10.86 6.68 7.43
C TYR A 74 -9.35 6.93 7.58
N THR A 75 -8.91 7.99 6.97
CA THR A 75 -7.52 8.45 7.05
C THR A 75 -7.48 9.85 7.63
N THR A 76 -6.62 10.04 8.61
CA THR A 76 -6.31 11.34 9.17
C THR A 76 -4.92 11.77 8.73
N VAL A 77 -4.78 13.01 8.28
CA VAL A 77 -3.49 13.63 7.98
C VAL A 77 -3.29 14.82 8.91
N ARG A 78 -2.18 14.79 9.65
CA ARG A 78 -1.77 15.88 10.53
C ARG A 78 -0.46 16.46 10.03
N ALA A 79 -0.46 17.76 9.75
CA ALA A 79 0.75 18.50 9.39
C ALA A 79 1.12 19.46 10.48
N SER A 80 2.37 19.41 10.93
CA SER A 80 2.97 20.35 11.86
C SER A 80 4.21 20.98 11.23
N PRO A 81 4.84 22.00 11.87
CA PRO A 81 6.11 22.53 11.39
C PRO A 81 7.24 21.51 11.34
N ASP A 82 7.14 20.41 12.10
CA ASP A 82 8.24 19.46 12.31
C ASP A 82 7.96 18.10 11.67
N GLU A 83 6.70 17.74 11.39
CA GLU A 83 6.33 16.40 10.98
C GLU A 83 5.03 16.37 10.18
N LEU A 84 4.95 15.45 9.23
CA LEU A 84 3.72 15.00 8.59
C LEU A 84 3.40 13.59 9.12
N GLU A 85 2.20 13.43 9.68
CA GLU A 85 1.67 12.15 10.12
C GLU A 85 0.46 11.77 9.27
N THR A 86 0.39 10.52 8.84
CA THR A 86 -0.77 9.93 8.20
C THR A 86 -1.19 8.69 8.98
N GLU A 87 -2.43 8.69 9.44
CA GLU A 87 -3.03 7.60 10.21
C GLU A 87 -4.16 6.97 9.40
N PHE A 88 -4.11 5.67 9.21
CA PHE A 88 -5.17 4.86 8.61
C PHE A 88 -5.85 4.07 9.72
N VAL A 89 -7.12 4.40 9.99
CA VAL A 89 -7.95 3.69 10.97
C VAL A 89 -8.88 2.77 10.22
N CYS A 90 -8.72 1.46 10.42
CA CYS A 90 -9.47 0.43 9.72
C CYS A 90 -10.43 -0.26 10.69
N ILE A 91 -11.68 -0.38 10.27
CA ILE A 91 -12.78 -0.98 11.01
C ILE A 91 -13.36 -2.15 10.21
N PRO A 92 -14.09 -3.08 10.82
CA PRO A 92 -14.89 -4.06 10.09
C PRO A 92 -15.91 -3.39 9.16
N PRO A 93 -16.42 -4.07 8.13
CA PRO A 93 -17.50 -3.56 7.29
C PRO A 93 -18.66 -3.04 8.15
N PRO A 94 -19.08 -1.77 8.00
CA PRO A 94 -20.15 -1.18 8.79
C PRO A 94 -21.51 -1.64 8.25
N VAL A 95 -21.93 -2.83 8.64
CA VAL A 95 -23.22 -3.42 8.24
C VAL A 95 -24.40 -2.85 9.04
N GLU A 96 -24.10 -2.24 10.19
CA GLU A 96 -25.07 -1.59 11.06
C GLU A 96 -24.61 -0.18 11.42
N ARG A 97 -25.57 0.71 11.70
CA ARG A 97 -25.26 2.06 12.14
C ARG A 97 -24.61 2.02 13.53
N SER A 98 -23.39 2.49 13.61
CA SER A 98 -22.68 2.66 14.89
C SER A 98 -22.96 4.01 15.52
N GLY A 99 -23.16 4.05 16.84
CA GLY A 99 -23.15 5.28 17.63
C GLY A 99 -21.76 5.71 18.11
N ARG A 100 -20.71 4.99 17.72
CA ARG A 100 -19.32 5.31 18.06
C ARG A 100 -18.78 6.40 17.12
N GLU A 101 -17.98 7.30 17.66
CA GLU A 101 -17.35 8.39 16.90
C GLU A 101 -16.49 7.83 15.74
N ASP A 102 -15.81 6.70 15.94
CA ASP A 102 -14.94 6.04 14.96
C ASP A 102 -15.68 5.13 13.99
N GLY A 103 -17.00 5.10 14.00
CA GLY A 103 -17.81 4.28 13.11
C GLY A 103 -17.87 2.78 13.46
N GLY A 104 -17.06 2.29 14.40
CA GLY A 104 -17.06 0.89 14.85
C GLY A 104 -15.85 0.52 15.71
N PRO A 105 -15.71 -0.77 16.05
CA PRO A 105 -14.53 -1.25 16.76
C PRO A 105 -13.29 -1.15 15.86
N LEU A 106 -12.14 -0.83 16.42
CA LEU A 106 -10.88 -0.86 15.69
C LEU A 106 -10.56 -2.29 15.27
N ARG A 107 -10.28 -2.48 13.97
CA ARG A 107 -9.69 -3.72 13.44
C ARG A 107 -8.17 -3.62 13.50
N TYR A 108 -7.63 -2.56 12.93
CA TYR A 108 -6.22 -2.21 13.02
C TYR A 108 -6.01 -0.73 12.68
N ARG A 109 -4.85 -0.22 13.07
CA ARG A 109 -4.40 1.14 12.78
C ARG A 109 -2.97 1.09 12.25
N VAL A 110 -2.71 1.88 11.21
CA VAL A 110 -1.36 2.04 10.65
C VAL A 110 -1.00 3.52 10.66
N VAL A 111 0.15 3.86 11.21
CA VAL A 111 0.61 5.25 11.30
C VAL A 111 1.96 5.40 10.60
N HIS A 112 1.99 6.28 9.62
CA HIS A 112 3.19 6.69 8.92
C HIS A 112 3.58 8.10 9.36
N ARG A 113 4.89 8.30 9.58
CA ARG A 113 5.44 9.61 9.96
C ARG A 113 6.66 9.93 9.11
N VAL A 114 6.73 11.18 8.67
CA VAL A 114 7.91 11.73 8.03
C VAL A 114 8.27 13.05 8.72
N ALA A 115 9.51 13.16 9.22
CA ALA A 115 9.99 14.40 9.79
C ALA A 115 10.17 15.48 8.70
N ARG A 116 10.12 16.74 9.08
CA ARG A 116 10.48 17.85 8.20
C ARG A 116 11.86 17.61 7.60
N TRP A 117 12.00 17.88 6.32
CA TRP A 117 13.29 17.79 5.60
C TRP A 117 13.65 19.13 4.98
N ALA A 118 14.95 19.37 4.76
CA ALA A 118 15.43 20.57 4.10
C ALA A 118 15.25 20.45 2.58
N LYS A 119 15.25 21.61 1.90
CA LYS A 119 15.19 21.66 0.44
C LYS A 119 16.40 20.92 -0.16
N GLY A 120 16.13 19.96 -1.03
CA GLY A 120 17.15 19.13 -1.67
C GLY A 120 17.48 17.83 -0.93
N GLU A 121 17.04 17.66 0.30
CA GLU A 121 17.13 16.38 1.02
C GLU A 121 16.00 15.44 0.62
N ARG A 122 16.28 14.14 0.69
CA ARG A 122 15.26 13.12 0.48
C ARG A 122 14.50 12.88 1.80
N PRO A 123 13.18 13.04 1.82
CA PRO A 123 12.40 12.71 3.00
C PRO A 123 12.56 11.22 3.36
N GLN A 124 12.65 10.95 4.66
CA GLN A 124 12.74 9.58 5.17
C GLN A 124 11.57 9.30 6.11
N MET A 125 10.88 8.21 5.83
CA MET A 125 9.79 7.76 6.68
C MET A 125 10.36 7.11 7.94
N ARG A 126 9.75 7.42 9.09
CA ARG A 126 10.04 6.70 10.33
C ARG A 126 9.48 5.27 10.24
N PRO A 127 9.94 4.35 11.12
CA PRO A 127 9.33 3.04 11.24
C PRO A 127 7.80 3.15 11.39
N VAL A 128 7.08 2.35 10.62
CA VAL A 128 5.62 2.33 10.64
C VAL A 128 5.14 1.77 11.97
N THR A 129 4.16 2.42 12.59
CA THR A 129 3.50 1.92 13.78
C THR A 129 2.23 1.18 13.39
N VAL A 130 2.06 -0.03 13.89
CA VAL A 130 0.87 -0.86 13.66
C VAL A 130 0.26 -1.24 14.99
N GLU A 131 -1.05 -1.06 15.12
CA GLU A 131 -1.89 -1.53 16.22
C GLU A 131 -2.96 -2.45 15.66
N GLY A 132 -3.19 -3.59 16.28
CA GLY A 132 -4.12 -4.60 15.79
C GLY A 132 -3.53 -5.50 14.70
N ASP A 133 -4.37 -6.29 14.03
CA ASP A 133 -3.95 -7.24 12.99
C ASP A 133 -4.38 -6.76 11.59
N PRO A 134 -3.44 -6.29 10.77
CA PRO A 134 -3.72 -5.90 9.41
C PRO A 134 -3.97 -7.09 8.46
N GLY A 135 -3.78 -8.31 8.91
CA GLY A 135 -4.00 -9.52 8.10
C GLY A 135 -3.12 -9.56 6.86
N LEU A 136 -3.74 -9.55 5.67
CA LEU A 136 -3.05 -9.59 4.37
C LEU A 136 -2.74 -8.21 3.80
N SER A 137 -3.08 -7.11 4.49
CA SER A 137 -2.73 -5.76 4.05
C SER A 137 -1.21 -5.62 3.96
N SER A 138 -0.73 -4.95 2.91
CA SER A 138 0.70 -4.65 2.76
C SER A 138 1.06 -3.47 3.65
N ILE A 139 2.04 -3.64 4.49
CA ILE A 139 2.57 -2.63 5.40
C ILE A 139 4.09 -2.56 5.24
#